data_5a3fd00ec3e5459d8613b5439b5c388c
#
_entry.id   5a3fd00ec3e5459d8613b5439b5c388c
#
_cell.length_a   1.000
_cell.length_b   1.000
_cell.length_c   1.000
_cell.angle_alpha   90.00
_cell.angle_beta   90.00
_cell.angle_gamma   90.00
#
_symmetry.space_group_name_H-M   'P 1'
#
loop_
_entity.id
_entity.type
_entity.pdbx_description
1 polymer ?
#
loop_
_entity_poly.entity_id
_entity_poly.type
_entity_poly.pdbx_seq_one_letter_code
_entity_poly.pdbx_strand_id
1 'polypeptide(L)'
;MAKDILFNIDARDQLKKGVDELANAVKVTLGPKGRNVIIEKKFGAPHITKDGVTVAKEIELADPFMNTGAQLVKSVASKTGDDAGDGTTTATVLAQSIVNVGLKNVTAGANPMDLKRGIDKAVATVVESIKKQAEKVGDNYDKIEQVASVSANNDPEIGKLIADAMRKVSKDGVITIEEAKGTDTTIGLVEGMQFDRGYLSSYFVTDTEKMECQMENPYILIYDKKISNLKDMLPILEPAVQTGRPLLIIAEDVDSEALTTLVVNRLRSNLKICAVKAPGFGDRRKEMLQDIAILTHGVVISEERGLRLDQATMEMLGTAEKVTITKDNTTIVNGGGDKELIKERCNQIKAQIKTTTSDYDKEKLQERLAKLSGGVAVFYVGAASEVEMKEKKDRVDDALCATRAAIEEGIVPGGGVAYIRAIESLEGLKGDNDDEQTGIEIIKRAIEEPLRQIVVNAGKEGAVVVQKVREGKGDFGYNARLDRYENLHAAGVVDPAKVARVALENAASIAGMFLTTECVIVEKKEDKPEMPMGAAGMGGIGGMM
;
A
#
# COMPACT_ATOMS: atom_id res chain seq x y z
N MET A 1 -1.99 4.75 34.29
CA MET A 1 -1.38 3.41 34.20
C MET A 1 0.10 3.53 34.58
N ALA A 2 0.62 2.58 35.36
CA ALA A 2 2.05 2.53 35.69
C ALA A 2 2.87 2.22 34.43
N LYS A 3 4.13 2.67 34.42
CA LYS A 3 5.05 2.44 33.28
C LYS A 3 6.25 1.64 33.78
N ASP A 4 6.73 0.73 32.95
CA ASP A 4 8.00 0.06 33.10
C ASP A 4 9.02 0.72 32.18
N ILE A 5 10.24 0.93 32.67
CA ILE A 5 11.28 1.67 31.97
C ILE A 5 12.55 0.84 31.96
N LEU A 6 13.15 0.68 30.77
CA LEU A 6 14.49 0.12 30.60
C LEU A 6 15.44 1.15 29.99
N PHE A 7 16.71 1.05 30.35
CA PHE A 7 17.78 1.95 29.92
C PHE A 7 18.95 1.19 29.30
N ASN A 8 19.77 1.91 28.56
CA ASN A 8 21.10 1.47 28.11
C ASN A 8 21.03 0.16 27.29
N ILE A 9 21.92 -0.75 27.63
CA ILE A 9 22.10 -2.04 26.96
C ILE A 9 20.86 -2.91 27.08
N ASP A 10 20.19 -2.94 28.24
CA ASP A 10 19.03 -3.78 28.49
C ASP A 10 17.84 -3.37 27.57
N ALA A 11 17.64 -2.06 27.40
CA ALA A 11 16.62 -1.52 26.50
C ALA A 11 16.91 -1.95 25.05
N ARG A 12 18.13 -1.74 24.58
CA ARG A 12 18.55 -2.07 23.21
C ARG A 12 18.49 -3.55 22.92
N ASP A 13 18.88 -4.40 23.86
CA ASP A 13 18.84 -5.87 23.69
C ASP A 13 17.41 -6.40 23.59
N GLN A 14 16.48 -5.89 24.39
CA GLN A 14 15.06 -6.29 24.28
C GLN A 14 14.44 -5.83 22.97
N LEU A 15 14.66 -4.57 22.58
CA LEU A 15 14.22 -4.05 21.30
C LEU A 15 14.78 -4.88 20.14
N LYS A 16 16.09 -5.19 20.17
CA LYS A 16 16.75 -5.99 19.13
C LYS A 16 16.14 -7.38 18.99
N LYS A 17 15.82 -8.05 20.10
CA LYS A 17 15.14 -9.35 20.04
C LYS A 17 13.81 -9.23 19.30
N GLY A 18 13.03 -8.18 19.57
CA GLY A 18 11.79 -7.94 18.86
C GLY A 18 11.97 -7.69 17.36
N VAL A 19 12.98 -6.90 16.98
CA VAL A 19 13.39 -6.71 15.57
C VAL A 19 13.72 -8.04 14.91
N ASP A 20 14.53 -8.87 15.57
CA ASP A 20 14.97 -10.16 15.02
C ASP A 20 13.82 -11.15 14.89
N GLU A 21 12.92 -11.25 15.86
CA GLU A 21 11.74 -12.14 15.80
C GLU A 21 10.85 -11.79 14.60
N LEU A 22 10.49 -10.52 14.44
CA LEU A 22 9.66 -10.10 13.32
C LEU A 22 10.41 -10.30 11.98
N ALA A 23 11.63 -9.79 11.86
CA ALA A 23 12.36 -9.86 10.61
C ALA A 23 12.68 -11.30 10.18
N ASN A 24 12.95 -12.21 11.14
CA ASN A 24 13.15 -13.62 10.84
C ASN A 24 11.89 -14.31 10.30
N ALA A 25 10.71 -13.93 10.77
CA ALA A 25 9.45 -14.45 10.24
C ALA A 25 9.16 -13.91 8.82
N VAL A 26 9.49 -12.64 8.56
CA VAL A 26 9.22 -11.99 7.26
C VAL A 26 10.23 -12.43 6.19
N LYS A 27 11.54 -12.46 6.48
CA LYS A 27 12.59 -12.68 5.47
C LYS A 27 12.56 -14.04 4.76
N VAL A 28 11.85 -15.04 5.33
CA VAL A 28 11.69 -16.37 4.70
C VAL A 28 10.88 -16.30 3.41
N THR A 29 10.11 -15.24 3.21
CA THR A 29 9.28 -15.03 2.03
C THR A 29 10.05 -14.43 0.84
N LEU A 30 11.28 -13.88 1.07
CA LEU A 30 12.01 -13.10 0.08
C LEU A 30 12.51 -13.93 -1.09
N GLY A 31 12.26 -13.43 -2.30
CA GLY A 31 12.79 -13.94 -3.56
C GLY A 31 12.03 -15.14 -4.16
N PRO A 32 12.47 -15.63 -5.33
CA PRO A 32 11.72 -16.62 -6.12
C PRO A 32 11.58 -17.98 -5.43
N LYS A 33 12.45 -18.32 -4.49
CA LYS A 33 12.39 -19.52 -3.67
C LYS A 33 11.99 -19.22 -2.21
N GLY A 34 11.47 -18.02 -1.96
CA GLY A 34 10.81 -17.67 -0.70
C GLY A 34 9.63 -18.58 -0.41
N ARG A 35 9.32 -18.78 0.88
CA ARG A 35 8.29 -19.72 1.34
C ARG A 35 7.11 -18.97 1.93
N ASN A 36 5.95 -19.63 1.91
CA ASN A 36 4.75 -19.10 2.54
C ASN A 36 4.88 -19.11 4.06
N VAL A 37 4.24 -18.14 4.68
CA VAL A 37 3.97 -18.09 6.11
C VAL A 37 2.49 -18.41 6.32
N ILE A 38 2.19 -19.20 7.33
CA ILE A 38 0.82 -19.55 7.73
C ILE A 38 0.47 -18.74 8.98
N ILE A 39 -0.60 -17.99 8.89
CA ILE A 39 -1.10 -17.11 9.95
C ILE A 39 -2.42 -17.68 10.47
N GLU A 40 -2.49 -17.98 11.75
CA GLU A 40 -3.72 -18.43 12.41
C GLU A 40 -4.72 -17.28 12.46
N LYS A 41 -5.97 -17.54 12.13
CA LYS A 41 -7.09 -16.61 12.34
C LYS A 41 -8.03 -17.18 13.39
N LYS A 42 -8.51 -16.31 14.28
CA LYS A 42 -9.46 -16.70 15.36
C LYS A 42 -10.75 -17.30 14.81
N PHE A 43 -11.15 -16.91 13.61
CA PHE A 43 -12.33 -17.40 12.90
C PHE A 43 -11.98 -17.58 11.42
N GLY A 44 -12.46 -18.66 10.82
CA GLY A 44 -12.23 -19.00 9.41
C GLY A 44 -10.98 -19.85 9.16
N ALA A 45 -10.56 -19.92 7.91
CA ALA A 45 -9.36 -20.66 7.50
C ALA A 45 -8.09 -19.86 7.83
N PRO A 46 -6.94 -20.53 8.10
CA PRO A 46 -5.66 -19.86 8.22
C PRO A 46 -5.32 -19.05 6.96
N HIS A 47 -4.70 -17.90 7.13
CA HIS A 47 -4.20 -17.11 6.01
C HIS A 47 -2.81 -17.62 5.61
N ILE A 48 -2.62 -17.93 4.33
CA ILE A 48 -1.33 -18.35 3.75
C ILE A 48 -0.87 -17.23 2.82
N THR A 49 0.29 -16.66 3.11
CA THR A 49 0.81 -15.54 2.32
C THR A 49 2.33 -15.55 2.20
N LYS A 50 2.85 -14.86 1.18
CA LYS A 50 4.27 -14.48 1.03
C LYS A 50 4.47 -12.98 1.19
N ASP A 51 3.40 -12.20 1.28
CA ASP A 51 3.51 -10.76 1.45
C ASP A 51 4.11 -10.41 2.82
N GLY A 52 5.22 -9.66 2.78
CA GLY A 52 5.98 -9.30 3.97
C GLY A 52 5.24 -8.36 4.90
N VAL A 53 4.43 -7.43 4.38
CA VAL A 53 3.67 -6.50 5.23
C VAL A 53 2.53 -7.20 5.96
N THR A 54 1.85 -8.12 5.29
CA THR A 54 0.79 -8.95 5.91
C THR A 54 1.35 -9.79 7.05
N VAL A 55 2.51 -10.45 6.83
CA VAL A 55 3.20 -11.20 7.90
C VAL A 55 3.58 -10.27 9.04
N ALA A 56 4.18 -9.10 8.74
CA ALA A 56 4.62 -8.16 9.76
C ALA A 56 3.47 -7.60 10.61
N LYS A 57 2.31 -7.33 9.99
CA LYS A 57 1.12 -6.81 10.66
C LYS A 57 0.54 -7.76 11.70
N GLU A 58 0.66 -9.07 11.50
CA GLU A 58 0.11 -10.09 12.39
C GLU A 58 1.02 -10.42 13.58
N ILE A 59 2.29 -9.98 13.55
CA ILE A 59 3.23 -10.28 14.63
C ILE A 59 3.01 -9.32 15.80
N GLU A 60 2.66 -9.91 16.94
CA GLU A 60 2.55 -9.24 18.24
C GLU A 60 3.22 -10.13 19.30
N LEU A 61 4.20 -9.56 20.01
CA LEU A 61 5.01 -10.29 20.99
C LEU A 61 4.46 -10.10 22.41
N ALA A 62 4.55 -11.16 23.21
CA ALA A 62 4.04 -11.14 24.58
C ALA A 62 4.79 -10.19 25.52
N ASP A 63 6.12 -10.04 25.33
CA ASP A 63 6.94 -9.09 26.06
C ASP A 63 6.77 -7.68 25.48
N PRO A 64 6.38 -6.67 26.29
CA PRO A 64 6.12 -5.31 25.79
C PRO A 64 7.35 -4.61 25.20
N PHE A 65 8.54 -4.86 25.76
CA PHE A 65 9.78 -4.26 25.28
C PHE A 65 10.21 -4.86 23.94
N MET A 66 10.16 -6.19 23.82
CA MET A 66 10.39 -6.88 22.55
C MET A 66 9.35 -6.45 21.51
N ASN A 67 8.07 -6.37 21.91
CA ASN A 67 7.01 -5.95 21.03
C ASN A 67 7.23 -4.53 20.48
N THR A 68 7.76 -3.60 21.30
CA THR A 68 8.11 -2.26 20.84
C THR A 68 9.16 -2.32 19.72
N GLY A 69 10.18 -3.18 19.84
CA GLY A 69 11.16 -3.41 18.76
C GLY A 69 10.54 -3.99 17.50
N ALA A 70 9.63 -4.97 17.63
CA ALA A 70 8.87 -5.52 16.51
C ALA A 70 8.01 -4.45 15.82
N GLN A 71 7.31 -3.59 16.59
CA GLN A 71 6.48 -2.52 16.04
C GLN A 71 7.29 -1.48 15.23
N LEU A 72 8.55 -1.21 15.59
CA LEU A 72 9.43 -0.35 14.78
C LEU A 72 9.66 -0.93 13.38
N VAL A 73 9.97 -2.23 13.28
CA VAL A 73 10.18 -2.88 11.97
C VAL A 73 8.85 -3.06 11.22
N LYS A 74 7.77 -3.34 11.93
CA LYS A 74 6.42 -3.35 11.34
C LYS A 74 6.08 -2.00 10.68
N SER A 75 6.47 -0.88 11.30
CA SER A 75 6.27 0.45 10.71
C SER A 75 7.10 0.66 9.43
N VAL A 76 8.32 0.08 9.35
CA VAL A 76 9.14 0.08 8.11
C VAL A 76 8.41 -0.64 6.98
N ALA A 77 7.92 -1.86 7.23
CA ALA A 77 7.21 -2.65 6.23
C ALA A 77 5.93 -1.94 5.77
N SER A 78 5.12 -1.44 6.71
CA SER A 78 3.87 -0.74 6.40
C SER A 78 4.11 0.53 5.58
N LYS A 79 5.06 1.38 6.01
CA LYS A 79 5.38 2.61 5.30
C LYS A 79 5.93 2.34 3.89
N THR A 80 6.75 1.29 3.73
CA THR A 80 7.25 0.92 2.40
C THR A 80 6.13 0.43 1.49
N GLY A 81 5.17 -0.34 2.02
CA GLY A 81 3.94 -0.70 1.31
C GLY A 81 3.11 0.51 0.89
N ASP A 82 2.92 1.48 1.79
CA ASP A 82 2.16 2.71 1.50
C ASP A 82 2.84 3.58 0.43
N ASP A 83 4.18 3.73 0.48
CA ASP A 83 4.94 4.63 -0.39
C ASP A 83 5.24 4.02 -1.78
N ALA A 84 5.50 2.71 -1.86
CA ALA A 84 5.96 2.02 -3.07
C ALA A 84 5.08 0.82 -3.49
N GLY A 85 4.21 0.35 -2.60
CA GLY A 85 3.28 -0.76 -2.84
C GLY A 85 3.93 -2.14 -2.89
N ASP A 86 5.26 -2.22 -2.83
CA ASP A 86 6.06 -3.46 -2.84
C ASP A 86 7.37 -3.24 -2.08
N GLY A 87 8.21 -4.27 -1.95
CA GLY A 87 9.52 -4.20 -1.31
C GLY A 87 9.51 -4.22 0.22
N THR A 88 8.40 -4.55 0.84
CA THR A 88 8.19 -4.59 2.29
C THR A 88 9.13 -5.57 2.99
N THR A 89 9.33 -6.74 2.40
CA THR A 89 10.28 -7.75 2.87
C THR A 89 11.73 -7.26 2.74
N THR A 90 12.09 -6.63 1.63
CA THR A 90 13.43 -6.07 1.41
C THR A 90 13.74 -4.97 2.44
N ALA A 91 12.79 -4.08 2.70
CA ALA A 91 12.92 -3.04 3.71
C ALA A 91 13.12 -3.62 5.12
N THR A 92 12.38 -4.68 5.47
CA THR A 92 12.51 -5.40 6.74
C THR A 92 13.91 -6.02 6.90
N VAL A 93 14.43 -6.67 5.85
CA VAL A 93 15.77 -7.28 5.83
C VAL A 93 16.86 -6.21 5.98
N LEU A 94 16.73 -5.10 5.26
CA LEU A 94 17.66 -3.96 5.37
C LEU A 94 17.64 -3.35 6.78
N ALA A 95 16.46 -3.12 7.36
CA ALA A 95 16.32 -2.58 8.71
C ALA A 95 16.98 -3.50 9.75
N GLN A 96 16.71 -4.81 9.69
CA GLN A 96 17.37 -5.79 10.56
C GLN A 96 18.88 -5.74 10.42
N SER A 97 19.39 -5.67 9.20
CA SER A 97 20.83 -5.66 8.93
C SER A 97 21.49 -4.40 9.49
N ILE A 98 20.91 -3.22 9.24
CA ILE A 98 21.43 -1.94 9.74
C ILE A 98 21.43 -1.93 11.28
N VAL A 99 20.34 -2.37 11.91
CA VAL A 99 20.26 -2.48 13.38
C VAL A 99 21.32 -3.44 13.92
N ASN A 100 21.46 -4.62 13.35
CA ASN A 100 22.38 -5.65 13.83
C ASN A 100 23.85 -5.26 13.68
N VAL A 101 24.23 -4.60 12.59
CA VAL A 101 25.60 -4.12 12.36
C VAL A 101 25.86 -2.86 13.19
N GLY A 102 24.91 -1.92 13.18
CA GLY A 102 25.02 -0.66 13.91
C GLY A 102 25.12 -0.85 15.43
N LEU A 103 24.29 -1.73 16.00
CA LEU A 103 24.30 -1.96 17.44
C LEU A 103 25.63 -2.53 17.96
N LYS A 104 26.32 -3.35 17.15
CA LYS A 104 27.65 -3.83 17.52
C LYS A 104 28.63 -2.68 17.69
N ASN A 105 28.57 -1.66 16.84
CA ASN A 105 29.44 -0.48 16.91
C ASN A 105 29.04 0.44 18.08
N VAL A 106 27.73 0.62 18.33
CA VAL A 106 27.26 1.37 19.52
C VAL A 106 27.73 0.70 20.80
N THR A 107 27.66 -0.63 20.91
CA THR A 107 28.12 -1.40 22.05
C THR A 107 29.64 -1.32 22.21
N ALA A 108 30.40 -1.17 21.12
CA ALA A 108 31.82 -0.95 21.10
C ALA A 108 32.24 0.48 21.48
N GLY A 109 31.28 1.40 21.69
CA GLY A 109 31.52 2.76 22.17
C GLY A 109 31.45 3.85 21.09
N ALA A 110 31.05 3.53 19.87
CA ALA A 110 30.84 4.54 18.83
C ALA A 110 29.68 5.47 19.19
N ASN A 111 29.79 6.75 18.83
CA ASN A 111 28.75 7.76 19.06
C ASN A 111 27.53 7.47 18.15
N PRO A 112 26.35 7.14 18.71
CA PRO A 112 25.16 6.78 17.90
C PRO A 112 24.68 7.91 16.98
N MET A 113 24.88 9.16 17.38
CA MET A 113 24.46 10.33 16.59
C MET A 113 25.34 10.51 15.35
N ASP A 114 26.64 10.28 15.47
CA ASP A 114 27.58 10.35 14.36
C ASP A 114 27.45 9.13 13.45
N LEU A 115 27.23 7.93 14.01
CA LEU A 115 26.84 6.76 13.23
C LEU A 115 25.61 7.06 12.36
N LYS A 116 24.57 7.68 12.94
CA LYS A 116 23.36 8.04 12.20
C LYS A 116 23.66 9.03 11.07
N ARG A 117 24.49 10.05 11.29
CA ARG A 117 24.89 10.99 10.23
C ARG A 117 25.61 10.27 9.07
N GLY A 118 26.52 9.35 9.40
CA GLY A 118 27.19 8.52 8.40
C GLY A 118 26.24 7.63 7.62
N ILE A 119 25.26 7.01 8.31
CA ILE A 119 24.17 6.23 7.69
C ILE A 119 23.37 7.11 6.71
N ASP A 120 22.89 8.28 7.16
CA ASP A 120 22.08 9.20 6.35
C ASP A 120 22.86 9.64 5.08
N LYS A 121 24.15 9.97 5.22
CA LYS A 121 25.06 10.35 4.11
C LYS A 121 25.25 9.22 3.09
N ALA A 122 25.45 7.99 3.59
CA ALA A 122 25.60 6.82 2.74
C ALA A 122 24.30 6.47 2.00
N VAL A 123 23.15 6.52 2.68
CA VAL A 123 21.83 6.27 2.07
C VAL A 123 21.55 7.25 0.94
N ALA A 124 21.78 8.55 1.15
CA ALA A 124 21.61 9.56 0.10
C ALA A 124 22.47 9.23 -1.14
N THR A 125 23.71 8.79 -0.94
CA THR A 125 24.63 8.40 -2.03
C THR A 125 24.15 7.14 -2.77
N VAL A 126 23.69 6.12 -2.04
CA VAL A 126 23.15 4.89 -2.64
C VAL A 126 21.86 5.18 -3.43
N VAL A 127 20.98 6.00 -2.88
CA VAL A 127 19.74 6.44 -3.56
C VAL A 127 20.04 7.13 -4.89
N GLU A 128 21.01 8.05 -4.92
CA GLU A 128 21.44 8.68 -6.16
C GLU A 128 22.05 7.69 -7.15
N SER A 129 22.78 6.68 -6.66
CA SER A 129 23.30 5.60 -7.49
C SER A 129 22.18 4.76 -8.11
N ILE A 130 21.16 4.39 -7.33
CA ILE A 130 19.98 3.63 -7.82
C ILE A 130 19.24 4.44 -8.88
N LYS A 131 19.01 5.75 -8.66
CA LYS A 131 18.38 6.62 -9.66
C LYS A 131 19.17 6.71 -10.97
N LYS A 132 20.50 6.71 -10.90
CA LYS A 132 21.38 6.71 -12.09
C LYS A 132 21.37 5.38 -12.83
N GLN A 133 21.17 4.25 -12.14
CA GLN A 133 21.03 2.93 -12.73
C GLN A 133 19.67 2.73 -13.40
N ALA A 134 18.66 3.53 -13.01
CA ALA A 134 17.29 3.34 -13.44
C ALA A 134 17.11 3.57 -14.95
N GLU A 135 16.58 2.57 -15.64
CA GLU A 135 16.18 2.64 -17.03
C GLU A 135 14.68 2.90 -17.13
N LYS A 136 14.27 3.94 -17.86
CA LYS A 136 12.85 4.26 -18.04
C LYS A 136 12.13 3.15 -18.81
N VAL A 137 10.99 2.74 -18.30
CA VAL A 137 10.14 1.72 -18.94
C VAL A 137 9.51 2.27 -20.22
N GLY A 138 9.14 3.55 -20.23
CA GLY A 138 8.51 4.18 -21.39
C GLY A 138 7.25 3.44 -21.85
N ASP A 139 7.04 3.27 -23.16
CA ASP A 139 5.92 2.53 -23.76
C ASP A 139 6.26 1.06 -24.02
N ASN A 140 7.26 0.51 -23.34
CA ASN A 140 7.68 -0.86 -23.52
C ASN A 140 6.87 -1.81 -22.62
N TYR A 141 5.80 -2.38 -23.16
CA TYR A 141 4.93 -3.32 -22.44
C TYR A 141 5.62 -4.65 -22.12
N ASP A 142 6.68 -5.03 -22.81
CA ASP A 142 7.47 -6.23 -22.48
C ASP A 142 8.22 -6.04 -21.15
N LYS A 143 8.72 -4.82 -20.89
CA LYS A 143 9.31 -4.48 -19.60
C LYS A 143 8.26 -4.45 -18.48
N ILE A 144 7.06 -3.96 -18.76
CA ILE A 144 5.92 -4.00 -17.85
C ILE A 144 5.58 -5.45 -17.49
N GLU A 145 5.50 -6.34 -18.48
CA GLU A 145 5.25 -7.76 -18.28
C GLU A 145 6.34 -8.42 -17.41
N GLN A 146 7.61 -8.07 -17.65
CA GLN A 146 8.74 -8.57 -16.86
C GLN A 146 8.65 -8.16 -15.39
N VAL A 147 8.44 -6.87 -15.12
CA VAL A 147 8.26 -6.36 -13.74
C VAL A 147 7.09 -7.05 -13.06
N ALA A 148 5.93 -7.06 -13.71
CA ALA A 148 4.73 -7.68 -13.17
C ALA A 148 4.92 -9.18 -12.91
N SER A 149 5.58 -9.89 -13.82
CA SER A 149 5.88 -11.32 -13.63
C SER A 149 6.78 -11.56 -12.43
N VAL A 150 7.85 -10.77 -12.27
CA VAL A 150 8.80 -10.92 -11.16
C VAL A 150 8.11 -10.66 -9.81
N SER A 151 7.37 -9.56 -9.71
CA SER A 151 6.63 -9.20 -8.49
C SER A 151 5.50 -10.20 -8.18
N ALA A 152 4.87 -10.78 -9.21
CA ALA A 152 3.92 -11.89 -9.07
C ALA A 152 4.58 -13.25 -8.74
N ASN A 153 5.71 -13.30 -8.07
CA ASN A 153 6.46 -14.52 -7.76
C ASN A 153 6.89 -15.32 -9.02
N ASN A 154 7.29 -14.63 -10.08
CA ASN A 154 7.66 -15.20 -11.38
C ASN A 154 6.50 -15.94 -12.08
N ASP A 155 5.29 -15.43 -11.95
CA ASP A 155 4.10 -15.90 -12.66
C ASP A 155 3.96 -15.13 -13.99
N PRO A 156 4.26 -15.75 -15.15
CA PRO A 156 4.20 -15.06 -16.45
C PRO A 156 2.76 -14.84 -16.92
N GLU A 157 1.77 -15.61 -16.42
CA GLU A 157 0.37 -15.42 -16.80
C GLU A 157 -0.17 -14.14 -16.17
N ILE A 158 0.09 -13.91 -14.89
CA ILE A 158 -0.27 -12.67 -14.19
C ILE A 158 0.46 -11.49 -14.84
N GLY A 159 1.77 -11.61 -15.12
CA GLY A 159 2.55 -10.55 -15.77
C GLY A 159 1.97 -10.13 -17.11
N LYS A 160 1.64 -11.10 -17.97
CA LYS A 160 1.03 -10.84 -19.28
C LYS A 160 -0.34 -10.18 -19.16
N LEU A 161 -1.18 -10.67 -18.24
CA LEU A 161 -2.50 -10.10 -18.00
C LEU A 161 -2.41 -8.63 -17.54
N ILE A 162 -1.46 -8.30 -16.66
CA ILE A 162 -1.23 -6.92 -16.21
C ILE A 162 -0.77 -6.03 -17.37
N ALA A 163 0.18 -6.49 -18.17
CA ALA A 163 0.64 -5.75 -19.35
C ALA A 163 -0.49 -5.52 -20.37
N ASP A 164 -1.35 -6.52 -20.59
CA ASP A 164 -2.52 -6.39 -21.46
C ASP A 164 -3.58 -5.43 -20.89
N ALA A 165 -3.79 -5.43 -19.56
CA ALA A 165 -4.65 -4.46 -18.90
C ALA A 165 -4.12 -3.03 -19.08
N MET A 166 -2.84 -2.81 -18.78
CA MET A 166 -2.18 -1.52 -18.95
C MET A 166 -2.24 -1.01 -20.40
N ARG A 167 -2.13 -1.92 -21.38
CA ARG A 167 -2.26 -1.59 -22.80
C ARG A 167 -3.68 -1.10 -23.16
N LYS A 168 -4.71 -1.66 -22.51
CA LYS A 168 -6.11 -1.31 -22.75
C LYS A 168 -6.52 0.02 -22.13
N VAL A 169 -6.08 0.29 -20.90
CA VAL A 169 -6.48 1.50 -20.14
C VAL A 169 -5.44 2.62 -20.21
N SER A 170 -4.32 2.43 -20.92
CA SER A 170 -3.15 3.33 -20.89
C SER A 170 -2.40 3.33 -19.54
N LYS A 171 -1.26 4.03 -19.49
CA LYS A 171 -0.39 4.06 -18.30
C LYS A 171 -1.03 4.71 -17.07
N ASP A 172 -1.88 5.71 -17.31
CA ASP A 172 -2.61 6.45 -16.27
C ASP A 172 -3.98 5.82 -15.99
N GLY A 173 -4.25 4.68 -16.61
CA GLY A 173 -5.52 3.98 -16.47
C GLY A 173 -5.65 3.26 -15.13
N VAL A 174 -6.89 3.13 -14.68
CA VAL A 174 -7.21 2.49 -13.41
C VAL A 174 -7.36 0.99 -13.62
N ILE A 175 -6.68 0.22 -12.77
CA ILE A 175 -6.86 -1.24 -12.68
C ILE A 175 -7.30 -1.55 -11.26
N THR A 176 -8.43 -2.26 -11.13
CA THR A 176 -8.97 -2.77 -9.87
C THR A 176 -8.94 -4.29 -9.86
N ILE A 177 -8.94 -4.88 -8.66
CA ILE A 177 -8.90 -6.33 -8.48
C ILE A 177 -10.20 -6.77 -7.83
N GLU A 178 -10.88 -7.72 -8.47
CA GLU A 178 -12.13 -8.30 -8.00
C GLU A 178 -12.03 -9.84 -7.96
N GLU A 179 -12.91 -10.45 -7.20
CA GLU A 179 -13.03 -11.90 -7.15
C GLU A 179 -13.85 -12.41 -8.34
N ALA A 180 -13.31 -13.37 -9.07
CA ALA A 180 -14.06 -14.05 -10.12
C ALA A 180 -15.09 -15.02 -9.52
N LYS A 181 -16.20 -15.22 -10.22
CA LYS A 181 -17.18 -16.26 -9.84
C LYS A 181 -16.73 -17.68 -10.18
N GLY A 182 -15.63 -17.82 -10.93
CA GLY A 182 -15.06 -19.09 -11.39
C GLY A 182 -13.59 -19.23 -11.01
N THR A 183 -12.96 -20.27 -11.56
CA THR A 183 -11.55 -20.59 -11.29
C THR A 183 -10.56 -19.83 -12.18
N ASP A 184 -11.04 -19.28 -13.30
CA ASP A 184 -10.20 -18.63 -14.29
C ASP A 184 -9.98 -17.16 -13.95
N THR A 185 -8.73 -16.71 -14.07
CA THR A 185 -8.37 -15.30 -13.92
C THR A 185 -8.53 -14.58 -15.26
N THR A 186 -9.28 -13.49 -15.28
CA THR A 186 -9.61 -12.76 -16.51
C THR A 186 -9.53 -11.25 -16.30
N ILE A 187 -9.48 -10.49 -17.42
CA ILE A 187 -9.53 -9.03 -17.40
C ILE A 187 -10.74 -8.53 -18.17
N GLY A 188 -11.58 -7.77 -17.50
CA GLY A 188 -12.67 -6.99 -18.08
C GLY A 188 -12.31 -5.51 -18.21
N LEU A 189 -12.85 -4.85 -19.21
CA LEU A 189 -12.85 -3.39 -19.29
C LEU A 189 -14.29 -2.92 -19.07
N VAL A 190 -14.48 -2.04 -18.08
CA VAL A 190 -15.78 -1.51 -17.69
C VAL A 190 -15.77 0.00 -17.70
N GLU A 191 -16.95 0.60 -17.83
CA GLU A 191 -17.12 2.05 -17.67
C GLU A 191 -16.77 2.44 -16.24
N GLY A 192 -15.98 3.49 -16.05
CA GLY A 192 -15.57 3.91 -14.72
C GLY A 192 -14.56 5.03 -14.74
N MET A 193 -14.29 5.59 -13.58
CA MET A 193 -13.24 6.61 -13.41
C MET A 193 -12.69 6.62 -12.00
N GLN A 194 -11.48 7.15 -11.85
CA GLN A 194 -10.88 7.46 -10.57
C GLN A 194 -10.61 8.96 -10.45
N PHE A 195 -10.77 9.48 -9.25
CA PHE A 195 -10.36 10.85 -8.91
C PHE A 195 -9.66 10.91 -7.56
N ASP A 196 -8.77 11.88 -7.43
CA ASP A 196 -7.85 12.08 -6.32
C ASP A 196 -8.52 12.79 -5.13
N ARG A 197 -9.52 12.15 -4.53
CA ARG A 197 -10.15 12.53 -3.25
C ARG A 197 -10.56 11.26 -2.53
N GLY A 198 -10.10 11.10 -1.30
CA GLY A 198 -10.46 9.99 -0.45
C GLY A 198 -11.54 10.31 0.58
N TYR A 199 -11.78 9.39 1.48
CA TYR A 199 -12.79 9.54 2.54
C TYR A 199 -12.46 10.68 3.51
N LEU A 200 -13.48 11.39 3.95
CA LEU A 200 -13.35 12.49 4.91
C LEU A 200 -13.07 12.03 6.35
N SER A 201 -13.32 10.77 6.64
CA SER A 201 -13.07 10.19 7.97
C SER A 201 -12.71 8.71 7.84
N SER A 202 -11.67 8.28 8.56
CA SER A 202 -11.29 6.86 8.66
C SER A 202 -12.37 5.98 9.28
N TYR A 203 -13.32 6.57 9.98
CA TYR A 203 -14.49 5.83 10.47
C TYR A 203 -15.42 5.34 9.35
N PHE A 204 -15.26 5.77 8.11
CA PHE A 204 -16.00 5.23 6.96
C PHE A 204 -15.37 3.95 6.37
N VAL A 205 -14.19 3.56 6.81
CA VAL A 205 -13.49 2.36 6.34
C VAL A 205 -14.31 1.10 6.63
N THR A 206 -14.46 0.24 5.63
CA THR A 206 -15.14 -1.07 5.73
C THR A 206 -14.14 -2.21 5.79
N ASP A 207 -13.00 -2.07 5.11
CA ASP A 207 -11.87 -2.98 5.12
C ASP A 207 -10.71 -2.34 5.89
N THR A 208 -10.54 -2.74 7.15
CA THR A 208 -9.50 -2.19 8.04
C THR A 208 -8.09 -2.67 7.71
N GLU A 209 -7.94 -3.78 6.99
CA GLU A 209 -6.63 -4.29 6.58
C GLU A 209 -6.04 -3.42 5.46
N LYS A 210 -6.88 -3.05 4.49
CA LYS A 210 -6.51 -2.18 3.36
C LYS A 210 -6.78 -0.69 3.61
N MET A 211 -7.42 -0.34 4.72
CA MET A 211 -7.88 1.02 5.02
C MET A 211 -8.77 1.61 3.90
N GLU A 212 -9.67 0.79 3.37
CA GLU A 212 -10.57 1.15 2.28
C GLU A 212 -12.04 1.12 2.69
N CYS A 213 -12.84 1.98 2.06
CA CYS A 213 -14.29 1.90 2.10
C CYS A 213 -14.78 1.31 0.79
N GLN A 214 -15.28 0.08 0.83
CA GLN A 214 -15.84 -0.62 -0.33
C GLN A 214 -17.37 -0.58 -0.26
N MET A 215 -18.00 -0.21 -1.37
CA MET A 215 -19.44 -0.08 -1.49
C MET A 215 -19.95 -0.82 -2.73
N GLU A 216 -20.81 -1.79 -2.55
CA GLU A 216 -21.44 -2.54 -3.64
C GLU A 216 -22.82 -1.94 -3.94
N ASN A 217 -23.09 -1.72 -5.22
CA ASN A 217 -24.34 -1.11 -5.73
C ASN A 217 -24.76 0.17 -4.99
N PRO A 218 -23.82 1.14 -4.75
CA PRO A 218 -24.16 2.34 -3.99
C PRO A 218 -25.10 3.28 -4.77
N TYR A 219 -25.83 4.09 -4.00
CA TYR A 219 -26.31 5.36 -4.48
C TYR A 219 -25.22 6.42 -4.38
N ILE A 220 -25.20 7.39 -5.30
CA ILE A 220 -24.19 8.44 -5.36
C ILE A 220 -24.88 9.79 -5.37
N LEU A 221 -24.76 10.54 -4.29
CA LEU A 221 -25.20 11.91 -4.18
C LEU A 221 -24.09 12.85 -4.66
N ILE A 222 -24.41 13.72 -5.61
CA ILE A 222 -23.46 14.68 -6.19
C ILE A 222 -23.96 16.09 -5.90
N TYR A 223 -23.23 16.83 -5.06
CA TYR A 223 -23.62 18.18 -4.62
C TYR A 223 -22.47 19.17 -4.84
N ASP A 224 -22.76 20.32 -5.43
CA ASP A 224 -21.73 21.31 -5.82
C ASP A 224 -21.29 22.25 -4.70
N LYS A 225 -21.98 22.23 -3.55
CA LYS A 225 -21.69 23.06 -2.39
C LYS A 225 -21.29 22.24 -1.18
N LYS A 226 -21.01 22.96 -0.09
CA LYS A 226 -20.71 22.41 1.22
C LYS A 226 -21.98 21.93 1.93
N ILE A 227 -21.91 20.77 2.56
CA ILE A 227 -23.00 20.24 3.40
C ILE A 227 -22.71 20.64 4.85
N SER A 228 -23.51 21.56 5.39
CA SER A 228 -23.37 22.04 6.76
C SER A 228 -24.44 21.47 7.68
N ASN A 229 -25.64 21.15 7.15
CA ASN A 229 -26.77 20.68 7.93
C ASN A 229 -27.31 19.36 7.34
N LEU A 230 -27.33 18.31 8.16
CA LEU A 230 -27.88 17.01 7.72
C LEU A 230 -29.39 17.01 7.52
N LYS A 231 -30.12 17.98 8.08
CA LYS A 231 -31.57 18.08 7.86
C LYS A 231 -31.91 18.26 6.39
N ASP A 232 -31.05 18.94 5.65
CA ASP A 232 -31.24 19.17 4.21
C ASP A 232 -31.08 17.89 3.37
N MET A 233 -30.46 16.85 3.97
CA MET A 233 -30.25 15.53 3.35
C MET A 233 -31.29 14.49 3.77
N LEU A 234 -32.17 14.77 4.71
CA LEU A 234 -33.17 13.79 5.19
C LEU A 234 -34.00 13.17 4.08
N PRO A 235 -34.46 13.91 3.04
CA PRO A 235 -35.21 13.35 1.93
C PRO A 235 -34.49 12.23 1.16
N ILE A 236 -33.15 12.21 1.22
CA ILE A 236 -32.30 11.18 0.61
C ILE A 236 -31.87 10.13 1.63
N LEU A 237 -31.49 10.54 2.84
CA LEU A 237 -30.95 9.63 3.84
C LEU A 237 -31.99 8.60 4.30
N GLU A 238 -33.21 9.03 4.57
CA GLU A 238 -34.27 8.14 5.03
C GLU A 238 -34.61 7.04 4.02
N PRO A 239 -34.89 7.34 2.73
CA PRO A 239 -35.11 6.31 1.73
C PRO A 239 -33.87 5.43 1.48
N ALA A 240 -32.66 5.99 1.47
CA ALA A 240 -31.44 5.22 1.28
C ALA A 240 -31.26 4.18 2.41
N VAL A 241 -31.51 4.56 3.66
CA VAL A 241 -31.51 3.63 4.81
C VAL A 241 -32.54 2.52 4.64
N GLN A 242 -33.76 2.86 4.19
CA GLN A 242 -34.84 1.87 3.99
C GLN A 242 -34.48 0.83 2.92
N THR A 243 -33.76 1.23 1.87
CA THR A 243 -33.30 0.28 0.83
C THR A 243 -32.16 -0.62 1.26
N GLY A 244 -31.43 -0.25 2.34
CA GLY A 244 -30.23 -0.95 2.81
C GLY A 244 -29.02 -0.83 1.89
N ARG A 245 -29.11 -0.06 0.78
CA ARG A 245 -28.00 0.20 -0.15
C ARG A 245 -27.04 1.25 0.42
N PRO A 246 -25.74 1.12 0.14
CA PRO A 246 -24.77 2.14 0.53
C PRO A 246 -25.03 3.49 -0.15
N LEU A 247 -24.67 4.58 0.52
CA LEU A 247 -24.73 5.94 -0.01
C LEU A 247 -23.35 6.58 -0.02
N LEU A 248 -22.84 6.91 -1.19
CA LEU A 248 -21.68 7.77 -1.37
C LEU A 248 -22.12 9.23 -1.50
N ILE A 249 -21.53 10.11 -0.73
CA ILE A 249 -21.73 11.55 -0.82
C ILE A 249 -20.49 12.19 -1.43
N ILE A 250 -20.65 12.86 -2.57
CA ILE A 250 -19.61 13.68 -3.21
C ILE A 250 -20.07 15.14 -3.12
N ALA A 251 -19.40 15.92 -2.27
CA ALA A 251 -19.75 17.33 -2.05
C ALA A 251 -18.49 18.20 -2.04
N GLU A 252 -18.63 19.51 -2.20
CA GLU A 252 -17.50 20.44 -2.06
C GLU A 252 -16.75 20.20 -0.75
N ASP A 253 -17.49 20.11 0.34
CA ASP A 253 -17.00 19.74 1.66
C ASP A 253 -18.18 19.26 2.53
N VAL A 254 -17.87 18.63 3.66
CA VAL A 254 -18.86 18.31 4.70
C VAL A 254 -18.37 18.90 6.02
N ASP A 255 -19.16 19.79 6.61
CA ASP A 255 -18.80 20.44 7.88
C ASP A 255 -18.63 19.45 9.01
N SER A 256 -17.79 19.82 9.98
CA SER A 256 -17.45 18.96 11.12
C SER A 256 -18.68 18.45 11.88
N GLU A 257 -19.74 19.26 12.02
CA GLU A 257 -20.98 18.88 12.69
C GLU A 257 -21.76 17.84 11.87
N ALA A 258 -21.92 18.07 10.57
CA ALA A 258 -22.56 17.14 9.65
C ALA A 258 -21.77 15.83 9.54
N LEU A 259 -20.44 15.93 9.40
CA LEU A 259 -19.55 14.77 9.33
C LEU A 259 -19.61 13.92 10.60
N THR A 260 -19.55 14.56 11.79
CA THR A 260 -19.65 13.87 13.07
C THR A 260 -20.97 13.12 13.19
N THR A 261 -22.07 13.74 12.76
CA THR A 261 -23.39 13.10 12.81
C THR A 261 -23.48 11.91 11.85
N LEU A 262 -22.90 11.99 10.64
CA LEU A 262 -22.81 10.85 9.71
C LEU A 262 -22.00 9.70 10.30
N VAL A 263 -20.86 9.99 10.92
CA VAL A 263 -20.00 8.99 11.57
C VAL A 263 -20.73 8.32 12.75
N VAL A 264 -21.37 9.10 13.61
CA VAL A 264 -22.12 8.56 14.75
C VAL A 264 -23.27 7.66 14.29
N ASN A 265 -24.03 8.06 13.27
CA ASN A 265 -25.11 7.23 12.74
C ASN A 265 -24.57 5.96 12.07
N ARG A 266 -23.44 6.02 11.37
CA ARG A 266 -22.78 4.82 10.83
C ARG A 266 -22.41 3.83 11.95
N LEU A 267 -21.83 4.31 13.03
CA LEU A 267 -21.40 3.47 14.15
C LEU A 267 -22.57 2.89 14.97
N ARG A 268 -23.68 3.64 15.10
CA ARG A 268 -24.83 3.25 15.94
C ARG A 268 -25.91 2.50 15.19
N SER A 269 -26.20 2.89 13.95
CA SER A 269 -27.34 2.38 13.18
C SER A 269 -26.96 1.53 11.97
N ASN A 270 -25.67 1.15 11.82
CA ASN A 270 -25.16 0.37 10.68
C ASN A 270 -25.48 1.03 9.31
N LEU A 271 -25.56 2.36 9.30
CA LEU A 271 -25.76 3.13 8.07
C LEU A 271 -24.55 2.97 7.15
N LYS A 272 -24.73 2.39 5.99
CA LYS A 272 -23.65 2.20 5.00
C LYS A 272 -23.44 3.49 4.22
N ILE A 273 -22.56 4.36 4.70
CA ILE A 273 -22.33 5.69 4.12
C ILE A 273 -20.84 6.02 4.08
N CYS A 274 -20.43 6.78 3.06
CA CYS A 274 -19.13 7.43 2.99
C CYS A 274 -19.29 8.82 2.37
N ALA A 275 -18.47 9.76 2.83
CA ALA A 275 -18.41 11.10 2.28
C ALA A 275 -17.00 11.40 1.78
N VAL A 276 -16.91 12.00 0.59
CA VAL A 276 -15.68 12.43 -0.06
C VAL A 276 -15.81 13.86 -0.57
N LYS A 277 -14.68 14.56 -0.69
CA LYS A 277 -14.67 15.88 -1.34
C LYS A 277 -14.79 15.75 -2.85
N ALA A 278 -15.48 16.69 -3.45
CA ALA A 278 -15.54 16.82 -4.90
C ALA A 278 -14.13 17.10 -5.48
N PRO A 279 -13.77 16.47 -6.61
CA PRO A 279 -12.48 16.71 -7.25
C PRO A 279 -12.42 18.09 -7.91
N GLY A 280 -11.22 18.69 -7.93
CA GLY A 280 -10.98 19.99 -8.53
C GLY A 280 -11.46 21.18 -7.69
N PHE A 281 -11.33 22.39 -8.26
CA PHE A 281 -11.70 23.66 -7.63
C PHE A 281 -12.39 24.56 -8.66
N GLY A 282 -13.31 25.45 -8.19
CA GLY A 282 -13.99 26.43 -9.04
C GLY A 282 -14.78 25.76 -10.18
N ASP A 283 -14.67 26.33 -11.39
CA ASP A 283 -15.40 25.82 -12.56
C ASP A 283 -14.97 24.41 -12.96
N ARG A 284 -13.71 24.04 -12.73
CA ARG A 284 -13.22 22.67 -12.97
C ARG A 284 -13.95 21.64 -12.11
N ARG A 285 -14.22 21.99 -10.84
CA ARG A 285 -14.99 21.11 -9.95
C ARG A 285 -16.38 20.87 -10.51
N LYS A 286 -17.07 21.91 -10.99
CA LYS A 286 -18.40 21.79 -11.61
C LYS A 286 -18.39 20.85 -12.82
N GLU A 287 -17.37 21.00 -13.67
CA GLU A 287 -17.18 20.17 -14.84
C GLU A 287 -16.88 18.70 -14.49
N MET A 288 -16.04 18.45 -13.47
CA MET A 288 -15.76 17.09 -13.00
C MET A 288 -16.97 16.44 -12.32
N LEU A 289 -17.76 17.19 -11.55
CA LEU A 289 -19.01 16.71 -10.98
C LEU A 289 -20.01 16.34 -12.07
N GLN A 290 -20.06 17.10 -13.18
CA GLN A 290 -20.89 16.77 -14.33
C GLN A 290 -20.43 15.49 -15.04
N ASP A 291 -19.10 15.26 -15.14
CA ASP A 291 -18.54 14.04 -15.72
C ASP A 291 -18.93 12.82 -14.86
N ILE A 292 -18.84 12.95 -13.53
CA ILE A 292 -19.28 11.90 -12.58
C ILE A 292 -20.77 11.65 -12.70
N ALA A 293 -21.59 12.70 -12.82
CA ALA A 293 -23.04 12.58 -12.98
C ALA A 293 -23.41 11.82 -14.25
N ILE A 294 -22.77 12.13 -15.37
CA ILE A 294 -22.99 11.43 -16.65
C ILE A 294 -22.56 9.96 -16.53
N LEU A 295 -21.40 9.70 -15.92
CA LEU A 295 -20.88 8.35 -15.72
C LEU A 295 -21.80 7.48 -14.87
N THR A 296 -22.46 8.06 -13.87
CA THR A 296 -23.24 7.33 -12.87
C THR A 296 -24.76 7.39 -13.10
N HIS A 297 -25.21 8.07 -14.15
CA HIS A 297 -26.62 8.39 -14.42
C HIS A 297 -27.26 9.22 -13.30
N GLY A 298 -26.46 10.07 -12.65
CA GLY A 298 -26.93 10.96 -11.59
C GLY A 298 -27.13 12.40 -12.06
N VAL A 299 -27.57 13.24 -11.14
CA VAL A 299 -27.77 14.68 -11.38
C VAL A 299 -26.90 15.45 -10.39
N VAL A 300 -26.16 16.46 -10.89
CA VAL A 300 -25.47 17.41 -10.00
C VAL A 300 -26.52 18.32 -9.37
N ILE A 301 -26.70 18.19 -8.06
CA ILE A 301 -27.58 19.07 -7.28
C ILE A 301 -26.84 20.39 -7.11
N SER A 302 -27.40 21.46 -7.71
CA SER A 302 -26.81 22.80 -7.74
C SER A 302 -27.90 23.85 -7.69
N GLU A 303 -27.78 24.80 -6.79
CA GLU A 303 -28.70 25.92 -6.71
C GLU A 303 -28.65 26.81 -7.96
N GLU A 304 -27.50 26.89 -8.63
CA GLU A 304 -27.37 27.59 -9.92
C GLU A 304 -28.27 26.97 -11.00
N ARG A 305 -28.59 25.69 -10.87
CA ARG A 305 -29.53 24.95 -11.76
C ARG A 305 -30.94 24.90 -11.19
N GLY A 306 -31.21 25.57 -10.09
CA GLY A 306 -32.51 25.56 -9.41
C GLY A 306 -32.78 24.31 -8.59
N LEU A 307 -31.77 23.46 -8.37
CA LEU A 307 -31.88 22.23 -7.58
C LEU A 307 -31.35 22.45 -6.17
N ARG A 308 -32.18 22.19 -5.17
CA ARG A 308 -31.82 22.32 -3.75
C ARG A 308 -31.68 20.94 -3.11
N LEU A 309 -30.77 20.83 -2.15
CA LEU A 309 -30.49 19.56 -1.46
C LEU A 309 -31.71 19.06 -0.66
N ASP A 310 -32.49 19.98 -0.05
CA ASP A 310 -33.70 19.67 0.71
C ASP A 310 -34.90 19.23 -0.16
N GLN A 311 -34.77 19.33 -1.48
CA GLN A 311 -35.78 18.89 -2.48
C GLN A 311 -35.25 17.74 -3.35
N ALA A 312 -34.08 17.21 -3.03
CA ALA A 312 -33.50 16.13 -3.80
C ALA A 312 -34.28 14.82 -3.61
N THR A 313 -34.39 14.04 -4.69
CA THR A 313 -35.07 12.75 -4.72
C THR A 313 -34.11 11.61 -5.03
N MET A 314 -34.55 10.38 -4.75
CA MET A 314 -33.75 9.18 -5.06
C MET A 314 -33.44 9.02 -6.55
N GLU A 315 -34.28 9.54 -7.43
CA GLU A 315 -34.11 9.49 -8.88
C GLU A 315 -32.97 10.39 -9.38
N MET A 316 -32.56 11.38 -8.58
CA MET A 316 -31.42 12.25 -8.87
C MET A 316 -30.09 11.63 -8.51
N LEU A 317 -30.09 10.53 -7.75
CA LEU A 317 -28.87 9.86 -7.31
C LEU A 317 -28.27 9.04 -8.45
N GLY A 318 -26.96 9.14 -8.60
CA GLY A 318 -26.20 8.24 -9.44
C GLY A 318 -26.12 6.83 -8.87
N THR A 319 -25.72 5.88 -9.71
CA THR A 319 -25.49 4.48 -9.33
C THR A 319 -24.20 3.96 -9.96
N ALA A 320 -23.61 2.96 -9.33
CA ALA A 320 -22.48 2.20 -9.86
C ALA A 320 -22.57 0.75 -9.37
N GLU A 321 -21.86 -0.17 -10.00
CA GLU A 321 -21.73 -1.54 -9.52
C GLU A 321 -20.89 -1.58 -8.24
N LYS A 322 -19.75 -0.87 -8.25
CA LYS A 322 -18.87 -0.78 -7.09
C LYS A 322 -18.19 0.58 -6.98
N VAL A 323 -17.97 1.01 -5.74
CA VAL A 323 -17.09 2.17 -5.44
C VAL A 323 -16.10 1.77 -4.36
N THR A 324 -14.82 2.04 -4.62
CA THR A 324 -13.74 1.84 -3.68
C THR A 324 -13.12 3.19 -3.32
N ILE A 325 -13.09 3.52 -2.04
CA ILE A 325 -12.55 4.79 -1.54
C ILE A 325 -11.38 4.48 -0.60
N THR A 326 -10.20 4.97 -0.97
CA THR A 326 -9.01 4.96 -0.12
C THR A 326 -8.87 6.27 0.63
N LYS A 327 -7.76 6.47 1.32
CA LYS A 327 -7.43 7.75 1.97
C LYS A 327 -7.32 8.90 0.96
N ASP A 328 -6.83 8.61 -0.24
CA ASP A 328 -6.45 9.64 -1.23
C ASP A 328 -7.30 9.61 -2.51
N ASN A 329 -7.92 8.47 -2.83
CA ASN A 329 -8.61 8.26 -4.09
C ASN A 329 -10.03 7.69 -3.93
N THR A 330 -10.88 8.00 -4.90
CA THR A 330 -12.20 7.37 -5.09
C THR A 330 -12.27 6.79 -6.50
N THR A 331 -12.53 5.48 -6.59
CA THR A 331 -12.68 4.73 -7.85
C THR A 331 -14.11 4.28 -8.01
N ILE A 332 -14.75 4.69 -9.09
CA ILE A 332 -16.10 4.27 -9.50
C ILE A 332 -15.95 3.22 -10.60
N VAL A 333 -16.52 2.05 -10.40
CA VAL A 333 -16.45 0.91 -11.33
C VAL A 333 -17.85 0.64 -11.85
N ASN A 334 -17.98 0.52 -13.15
CA ASN A 334 -19.21 0.24 -13.87
C ASN A 334 -20.36 1.17 -13.44
N GLY A 335 -20.18 2.47 -13.71
CA GLY A 335 -21.22 3.49 -13.45
C GLY A 335 -22.47 3.22 -14.25
N GLY A 336 -23.65 3.56 -13.66
CA GLY A 336 -24.96 3.34 -14.29
C GLY A 336 -25.30 4.28 -15.46
N GLY A 337 -24.30 5.04 -15.97
CA GLY A 337 -24.49 6.00 -17.05
C GLY A 337 -24.71 5.38 -18.43
N ASP A 338 -25.37 6.13 -19.30
CA ASP A 338 -25.57 5.74 -20.70
C ASP A 338 -24.25 5.92 -21.49
N LYS A 339 -23.82 4.87 -22.19
CA LYS A 339 -22.56 4.86 -22.97
C LYS A 339 -22.53 5.91 -24.07
N GLU A 340 -23.67 6.20 -24.70
CA GLU A 340 -23.72 7.22 -25.74
C GLU A 340 -23.55 8.64 -25.13
N LEU A 341 -24.15 8.91 -23.97
CA LEU A 341 -23.95 10.17 -23.24
C LEU A 341 -22.51 10.36 -22.77
N ILE A 342 -21.87 9.30 -22.30
CA ILE A 342 -20.45 9.31 -21.92
C ILE A 342 -19.58 9.63 -23.15
N LYS A 343 -19.87 9.01 -24.29
CA LYS A 343 -19.16 9.23 -25.55
C LYS A 343 -19.37 10.66 -26.09
N GLU A 344 -20.59 11.18 -26.02
CA GLU A 344 -20.89 12.58 -26.37
C GLU A 344 -20.10 13.55 -25.48
N ARG A 345 -20.04 13.27 -24.17
CA ARG A 345 -19.24 14.07 -23.23
C ARG A 345 -17.76 14.04 -23.56
N CYS A 346 -17.20 12.89 -23.87
CA CYS A 346 -15.82 12.75 -24.36
C CYS A 346 -15.58 13.58 -25.64
N ASN A 347 -16.52 13.60 -26.56
CA ASN A 347 -16.43 14.40 -27.79
C ASN A 347 -16.48 15.91 -27.51
N GLN A 348 -17.30 16.36 -26.55
CA GLN A 348 -17.31 17.75 -26.09
C GLN A 348 -15.94 18.17 -25.53
N ILE A 349 -15.34 17.34 -24.67
CA ILE A 349 -13.99 17.61 -24.11
C ILE A 349 -12.93 17.64 -25.23
N LYS A 350 -13.00 16.72 -26.20
CA LYS A 350 -12.09 16.72 -27.36
C LYS A 350 -12.23 18.00 -28.21
N ALA A 351 -13.42 18.54 -28.35
CA ALA A 351 -13.65 19.80 -29.03
C ALA A 351 -13.05 20.98 -28.24
N GLN A 352 -13.22 21.00 -26.92
CA GLN A 352 -12.59 22.02 -26.04
C GLN A 352 -11.07 21.99 -26.12
N ILE A 353 -10.43 20.80 -26.14
CA ILE A 353 -8.98 20.65 -26.31
C ILE A 353 -8.48 21.29 -27.62
N LYS A 354 -9.27 21.21 -28.70
CA LYS A 354 -8.91 21.81 -29.99
C LYS A 354 -9.06 23.32 -30.03
N THR A 355 -9.91 23.88 -29.21
CA THR A 355 -10.23 25.31 -29.23
C THR A 355 -9.48 26.12 -28.17
N THR A 356 -9.01 25.48 -27.11
CA THR A 356 -8.27 26.16 -26.04
C THR A 356 -6.88 26.60 -26.53
N THR A 357 -6.48 27.83 -26.14
CA THR A 357 -5.17 28.42 -26.43
C THR A 357 -4.19 28.31 -25.26
N SER A 358 -4.67 27.89 -24.09
CA SER A 358 -3.87 27.75 -22.88
C SER A 358 -3.32 26.32 -22.81
N ASP A 359 -1.99 26.16 -22.80
CA ASP A 359 -1.33 24.86 -22.66
C ASP A 359 -1.71 24.16 -21.35
N TYR A 360 -1.84 24.92 -20.26
CA TYR A 360 -2.27 24.40 -18.98
C TYR A 360 -3.72 23.89 -19.00
N ASP A 361 -4.64 24.61 -19.61
CA ASP A 361 -6.04 24.16 -19.75
C ASP A 361 -6.14 22.96 -20.68
N LYS A 362 -5.32 22.93 -21.74
CA LYS A 362 -5.21 21.78 -22.64
C LYS A 362 -4.77 20.52 -21.92
N GLU A 363 -3.73 20.62 -21.09
CA GLU A 363 -3.25 19.50 -20.26
C GLU A 363 -4.36 18.99 -19.32
N LYS A 364 -5.06 19.90 -18.62
CA LYS A 364 -6.13 19.52 -17.70
C LYS A 364 -7.37 18.95 -18.39
N LEU A 365 -7.69 19.39 -19.58
CA LEU A 365 -8.74 18.80 -20.40
C LEU A 365 -8.34 17.40 -20.92
N GLN A 366 -7.05 17.21 -21.26
CA GLN A 366 -6.52 15.89 -21.64
C GLN A 366 -6.57 14.90 -20.47
N GLU A 367 -6.16 15.32 -19.28
CA GLU A 367 -6.26 14.52 -18.06
C GLU A 367 -7.73 14.11 -17.78
N ARG A 368 -8.66 15.04 -17.89
CA ARG A 368 -10.08 14.79 -17.68
C ARG A 368 -10.67 13.84 -18.72
N LEU A 369 -10.26 14.01 -19.99
CA LEU A 369 -10.65 13.10 -21.07
C LEU A 369 -10.13 11.69 -20.81
N ALA A 370 -8.88 11.55 -20.40
CA ALA A 370 -8.28 10.25 -20.10
C ALA A 370 -9.03 9.53 -18.96
N LYS A 371 -9.39 10.25 -17.89
CA LYS A 371 -10.16 9.71 -16.77
C LYS A 371 -11.57 9.24 -17.18
N LEU A 372 -12.24 9.94 -18.09
CA LEU A 372 -13.60 9.60 -18.51
C LEU A 372 -13.64 8.55 -19.63
N SER A 373 -12.68 8.60 -20.57
CA SER A 373 -12.66 7.72 -21.76
C SER A 373 -11.89 6.42 -21.55
N GLY A 374 -11.00 6.37 -20.56
CA GLY A 374 -10.12 5.23 -20.30
C GLY A 374 -10.83 4.03 -19.70
N GLY A 375 -11.95 4.23 -19.03
CA GLY A 375 -12.61 3.18 -18.26
C GLY A 375 -11.78 2.68 -17.10
N VAL A 376 -12.21 1.56 -16.52
CA VAL A 376 -11.48 0.82 -15.47
C VAL A 376 -11.25 -0.60 -15.97
N ALA A 377 -9.99 -1.06 -15.95
CA ALA A 377 -9.71 -2.48 -16.12
C ALA A 377 -9.96 -3.21 -14.80
N VAL A 378 -10.80 -4.22 -14.84
CA VAL A 378 -11.08 -5.07 -13.68
C VAL A 378 -10.38 -6.39 -13.86
N PHE A 379 -9.48 -6.68 -12.93
CA PHE A 379 -8.75 -7.94 -12.87
C PHE A 379 -9.55 -8.91 -12.00
N TYR A 380 -10.29 -9.82 -12.63
CA TYR A 380 -11.07 -10.82 -11.93
C TYR A 380 -10.17 -12.02 -11.58
N VAL A 381 -9.84 -12.17 -10.31
CA VAL A 381 -8.98 -13.26 -9.83
C VAL A 381 -9.83 -14.50 -9.58
N GLY A 382 -9.49 -15.60 -10.25
CA GLY A 382 -10.12 -16.90 -10.08
C GLY A 382 -9.26 -17.88 -9.33
N ALA A 383 -9.86 -18.71 -8.44
CA ALA A 383 -9.20 -19.77 -7.71
C ALA A 383 -10.17 -20.87 -7.30
N ALA A 384 -9.61 -22.05 -6.94
CA ALA A 384 -10.41 -23.20 -6.51
C ALA A 384 -10.84 -23.13 -5.03
N SER A 385 -10.16 -22.32 -4.22
CA SER A 385 -10.45 -22.14 -2.79
C SER A 385 -10.31 -20.68 -2.36
N GLU A 386 -10.98 -20.30 -1.27
CA GLU A 386 -10.89 -18.95 -0.69
C GLU A 386 -9.44 -18.59 -0.27
N VAL A 387 -8.70 -19.55 0.25
CA VAL A 387 -7.29 -19.37 0.66
C VAL A 387 -6.41 -19.04 -0.55
N GLU A 388 -6.57 -19.82 -1.65
CA GLU A 388 -5.85 -19.57 -2.91
C GLU A 388 -6.27 -18.24 -3.54
N MET A 389 -7.57 -17.90 -3.45
CA MET A 389 -8.10 -16.63 -3.96
C MET A 389 -7.41 -15.43 -3.30
N LYS A 390 -7.31 -15.43 -1.97
CA LYS A 390 -6.64 -14.36 -1.22
C LYS A 390 -5.16 -14.26 -1.58
N GLU A 391 -4.45 -15.39 -1.63
CA GLU A 391 -3.02 -15.40 -1.99
C GLU A 391 -2.80 -14.86 -3.42
N LYS A 392 -3.62 -15.28 -4.38
CA LYS A 392 -3.54 -14.75 -5.75
C LYS A 392 -3.87 -13.26 -5.83
N LYS A 393 -4.85 -12.80 -5.07
CA LYS A 393 -5.26 -11.38 -5.02
C LYS A 393 -4.13 -10.51 -4.48
N ASP A 394 -3.50 -10.90 -3.36
CA ASP A 394 -2.35 -10.21 -2.79
C ASP A 394 -1.20 -10.14 -3.81
N ARG A 395 -0.90 -11.23 -4.49
CA ARG A 395 0.16 -11.31 -5.51
C ARG A 395 -0.10 -10.44 -6.74
N VAL A 396 -1.36 -10.34 -7.18
CA VAL A 396 -1.75 -9.43 -8.28
C VAL A 396 -1.65 -7.97 -7.84
N ASP A 397 -2.02 -7.66 -6.60
CA ASP A 397 -1.94 -6.32 -6.02
C ASP A 397 -0.47 -5.83 -5.95
N ASP A 398 0.43 -6.68 -5.42
CA ASP A 398 1.87 -6.42 -5.40
C ASP A 398 2.42 -6.17 -6.81
N ALA A 399 2.04 -7.01 -7.78
CA ALA A 399 2.50 -6.88 -9.15
C ALA A 399 2.00 -5.59 -9.83
N LEU A 400 0.77 -5.16 -9.56
CA LEU A 400 0.23 -3.89 -10.04
C LEU A 400 0.96 -2.69 -9.41
N CYS A 401 1.21 -2.73 -8.10
CA CYS A 401 1.94 -1.68 -7.40
C CYS A 401 3.39 -1.57 -7.90
N ALA A 402 4.10 -2.70 -8.04
CA ALA A 402 5.44 -2.74 -8.61
C ALA A 402 5.49 -2.20 -10.04
N THR A 403 4.49 -2.54 -10.85
CA THR A 403 4.39 -2.04 -12.23
C THR A 403 4.22 -0.52 -12.28
N ARG A 404 3.36 0.06 -11.43
CA ARG A 404 3.20 1.51 -11.31
C ARG A 404 4.50 2.17 -10.85
N ALA A 405 5.16 1.62 -9.84
CA ALA A 405 6.45 2.11 -9.36
C ALA A 405 7.53 2.09 -10.45
N ALA A 406 7.54 1.06 -11.32
CA ALA A 406 8.45 0.97 -12.46
C ALA A 406 8.14 2.00 -13.56
N ILE A 407 6.88 2.32 -13.80
CA ILE A 407 6.48 3.37 -14.74
C ILE A 407 6.94 4.75 -14.24
N GLU A 408 6.83 5.00 -12.92
CA GLU A 408 7.18 6.27 -12.30
C GLU A 408 8.69 6.55 -12.31
N GLU A 409 9.51 5.62 -11.81
CA GLU A 409 10.95 5.86 -11.60
C GLU A 409 11.87 4.96 -12.46
N GLY A 410 11.31 4.06 -13.27
CA GLY A 410 12.09 3.12 -14.09
C GLY A 410 12.42 1.83 -13.36
N ILE A 411 13.25 1.02 -14.02
CA ILE A 411 13.67 -0.30 -13.54
C ILE A 411 15.19 -0.39 -13.38
N VAL A 412 15.61 -1.23 -12.46
CA VAL A 412 17.02 -1.55 -12.18
C VAL A 412 17.24 -3.06 -12.23
N PRO A 413 18.49 -3.57 -12.30
CA PRO A 413 18.75 -5.00 -12.17
C PRO A 413 18.18 -5.54 -10.85
N GLY A 414 17.39 -6.60 -10.94
CA GLY A 414 16.67 -7.16 -9.81
C GLY A 414 17.52 -8.03 -8.89
N GLY A 415 16.83 -8.70 -7.95
CA GLY A 415 17.48 -9.65 -7.04
C GLY A 415 18.52 -9.06 -6.10
N GLY A 416 18.43 -7.77 -5.79
CA GLY A 416 19.37 -7.05 -4.94
C GLY A 416 20.66 -6.59 -5.64
N VAL A 417 20.81 -6.83 -6.95
CA VAL A 417 22.03 -6.45 -7.70
C VAL A 417 22.20 -4.94 -7.77
N ALA A 418 21.12 -4.17 -7.89
CA ALA A 418 21.18 -2.71 -7.88
C ALA A 418 21.89 -2.16 -6.64
N TYR A 419 21.66 -2.73 -5.47
CA TYR A 419 22.34 -2.37 -4.23
C TYR A 419 23.83 -2.73 -4.27
N ILE A 420 24.18 -3.92 -4.81
CA ILE A 420 25.60 -4.34 -4.95
C ILE A 420 26.36 -3.37 -5.87
N ARG A 421 25.75 -2.93 -6.96
CA ARG A 421 26.36 -1.92 -7.86
C ARG A 421 26.49 -0.56 -7.21
N ALA A 422 25.57 -0.21 -6.32
CA ALA A 422 25.64 1.04 -5.57
C ALA A 422 26.79 1.09 -4.55
N ILE A 423 27.39 -0.06 -4.16
CA ILE A 423 28.54 -0.10 -3.25
C ILE A 423 29.70 0.72 -3.81
N GLU A 424 29.93 0.70 -5.13
CA GLU A 424 31.00 1.48 -5.78
C GLU A 424 30.84 2.98 -5.53
N SER A 425 29.62 3.50 -5.40
CA SER A 425 29.37 4.91 -5.12
C SER A 425 29.78 5.33 -3.69
N LEU A 426 29.93 4.38 -2.81
CA LEU A 426 30.40 4.60 -1.44
C LEU A 426 31.93 4.56 -1.34
N GLU A 427 32.63 4.11 -2.39
CA GLU A 427 34.09 4.11 -2.43
C GLU A 427 34.60 5.54 -2.54
N GLY A 428 35.34 5.98 -1.52
CA GLY A 428 35.83 7.36 -1.43
C GLY A 428 34.89 8.34 -0.71
N LEU A 429 33.66 7.93 -0.33
CA LEU A 429 32.82 8.71 0.56
C LEU A 429 33.42 8.73 1.96
N LYS A 430 33.67 9.95 2.49
CA LYS A 430 34.31 10.13 3.79
C LYS A 430 33.34 10.72 4.79
N GLY A 431 33.40 10.16 6.03
CA GLY A 431 32.79 10.76 7.22
C GLY A 431 33.62 11.96 7.70
N ASP A 432 32.98 12.85 8.45
CA ASP A 432 33.67 13.98 9.06
C ASP A 432 34.48 13.56 10.30
N ASN A 433 34.21 12.36 10.83
CA ASN A 433 34.91 11.67 11.90
C ASN A 433 34.83 10.14 11.73
N ASP A 434 35.53 9.39 12.60
CA ASP A 434 35.61 7.93 12.53
C ASP A 434 34.26 7.24 12.76
N ASP A 435 33.38 7.81 13.56
CA ASP A 435 32.04 7.25 13.83
C ASP A 435 31.10 7.48 12.63
N GLU A 436 31.17 8.63 11.95
CA GLU A 436 30.47 8.83 10.69
C GLU A 436 30.99 7.88 9.61
N GLN A 437 32.30 7.68 9.52
CA GLN A 437 32.88 6.70 8.60
C GLN A 437 32.39 5.29 8.89
N THR A 438 32.28 4.92 10.16
CA THR A 438 31.69 3.65 10.59
C THR A 438 30.21 3.56 10.17
N GLY A 439 29.43 4.66 10.24
CA GLY A 439 28.05 4.74 9.74
C GLY A 439 27.95 4.43 8.24
N ILE A 440 28.90 4.93 7.43
CA ILE A 440 28.98 4.63 5.99
C ILE A 440 29.26 3.12 5.76
N GLU A 441 30.19 2.53 6.53
CA GLU A 441 30.52 1.11 6.40
C GLU A 441 29.35 0.19 6.85
N ILE A 442 28.52 0.64 7.81
CA ILE A 442 27.29 -0.07 8.19
C ILE A 442 26.36 -0.22 6.98
N ILE A 443 26.10 0.85 6.23
CA ILE A 443 25.24 0.80 5.04
C ILE A 443 25.88 -0.04 3.95
N LYS A 444 27.18 0.12 3.68
CA LYS A 444 27.91 -0.68 2.69
C LYS A 444 27.75 -2.18 2.93
N ARG A 445 27.74 -2.62 4.20
CA ARG A 445 27.51 -4.00 4.56
C ARG A 445 26.03 -4.39 4.50
N ALA A 446 25.12 -3.50 4.93
CA ALA A 446 23.71 -3.80 5.04
C ALA A 446 23.04 -3.99 3.66
N ILE A 447 23.47 -3.25 2.65
CA ILE A 447 22.89 -3.33 1.29
C ILE A 447 23.28 -4.62 0.53
N GLU A 448 24.19 -5.45 1.06
CA GLU A 448 24.44 -6.80 0.55
C GLU A 448 23.36 -7.80 0.99
N GLU A 449 22.63 -7.50 2.07
CA GLU A 449 21.78 -8.48 2.75
C GLU A 449 20.56 -8.92 1.92
N PRO A 450 19.89 -8.07 1.10
CA PRO A 450 18.81 -8.53 0.25
C PRO A 450 19.21 -9.65 -0.72
N LEU A 451 20.32 -9.50 -1.44
CA LEU A 451 20.86 -10.56 -2.30
C LEU A 451 21.24 -11.80 -1.48
N ARG A 452 21.93 -11.61 -0.36
CA ARG A 452 22.33 -12.68 0.55
C ARG A 452 21.14 -13.50 1.01
N GLN A 453 20.06 -12.85 1.43
CA GLN A 453 18.86 -13.52 1.91
C GLN A 453 18.14 -14.28 0.79
N ILE A 454 18.03 -13.71 -0.42
CA ILE A 454 17.48 -14.40 -1.60
C ILE A 454 18.24 -15.71 -1.88
N VAL A 455 19.56 -15.67 -1.79
CA VAL A 455 20.43 -16.82 -2.01
C VAL A 455 20.29 -17.87 -0.91
N VAL A 456 20.21 -17.46 0.35
CA VAL A 456 19.96 -18.33 1.50
C VAL A 456 18.62 -19.03 1.37
N ASN A 457 17.56 -18.31 0.99
CA ASN A 457 16.24 -18.90 0.75
C ASN A 457 16.25 -19.87 -0.44
N ALA A 458 17.19 -19.72 -1.38
CA ALA A 458 17.44 -20.67 -2.46
C ALA A 458 18.28 -21.89 -2.04
N GLY A 459 18.73 -21.96 -0.77
CA GLY A 459 19.50 -23.09 -0.25
C GLY A 459 20.98 -23.04 -0.65
N LYS A 460 21.52 -21.86 -0.92
CA LYS A 460 22.92 -21.64 -1.32
C LYS A 460 23.66 -20.77 -0.30
N GLU A 461 25.00 -20.76 -0.39
CA GLU A 461 25.85 -19.94 0.47
C GLU A 461 25.85 -18.47 0.00
N GLY A 462 25.19 -17.60 0.79
CA GLY A 462 24.97 -16.21 0.42
C GLY A 462 26.27 -15.41 0.25
N ALA A 463 27.27 -15.64 1.10
CA ALA A 463 28.53 -14.90 1.05
C ALA A 463 29.30 -15.13 -0.26
N VAL A 464 29.33 -16.37 -0.74
CA VAL A 464 30.01 -16.76 -1.99
C VAL A 464 29.35 -16.11 -3.19
N VAL A 465 27.99 -16.11 -3.23
CA VAL A 465 27.26 -15.52 -4.35
C VAL A 465 27.39 -14.00 -4.36
N VAL A 466 27.27 -13.35 -3.20
CA VAL A 466 27.46 -11.89 -3.08
C VAL A 466 28.85 -11.48 -3.59
N GLN A 467 29.91 -12.19 -3.16
CA GLN A 467 31.27 -11.90 -3.62
C GLN A 467 31.38 -12.03 -5.15
N LYS A 468 30.85 -13.11 -5.73
CA LYS A 468 30.91 -13.32 -7.18
C LYS A 468 30.10 -12.29 -7.98
N VAL A 469 28.95 -11.87 -7.46
CA VAL A 469 28.16 -10.79 -8.08
C VAL A 469 28.88 -9.46 -7.98
N ARG A 470 29.54 -9.17 -6.86
CA ARG A 470 30.35 -7.95 -6.66
C ARG A 470 31.53 -7.85 -7.62
N GLU A 471 32.20 -8.97 -7.94
CA GLU A 471 33.28 -9.03 -8.93
C GLU A 471 32.76 -8.79 -10.37
N GLY A 472 31.48 -9.05 -10.63
CA GLY A 472 30.85 -8.80 -11.91
C GLY A 472 30.55 -7.31 -12.14
N LYS A 473 30.21 -6.96 -13.39
CA LYS A 473 29.91 -5.58 -13.82
C LYS A 473 28.51 -5.48 -14.43
N GLY A 474 27.96 -4.27 -14.43
CA GLY A 474 26.65 -3.97 -15.00
C GLY A 474 25.55 -4.84 -14.39
N ASP A 475 24.70 -5.42 -15.23
CA ASP A 475 23.53 -6.23 -14.81
C ASP A 475 23.87 -7.70 -14.50
N PHE A 476 25.16 -8.06 -14.46
CA PHE A 476 25.58 -9.41 -14.09
C PHE A 476 25.16 -9.73 -12.67
N GLY A 477 24.36 -10.79 -12.50
CA GLY A 477 23.84 -11.18 -11.18
C GLY A 477 23.53 -12.66 -11.09
N TYR A 478 22.94 -13.07 -9.98
CA TYR A 478 22.55 -14.45 -9.74
C TYR A 478 21.03 -14.61 -9.84
N ASN A 479 20.60 -15.37 -10.84
CA ASN A 479 19.21 -15.76 -11.00
C ASN A 479 18.90 -16.94 -10.06
N ALA A 480 18.32 -16.64 -8.90
CA ALA A 480 18.02 -17.62 -7.85
C ALA A 480 16.94 -18.65 -8.30
N ARG A 481 16.05 -18.30 -9.25
CA ARG A 481 15.07 -19.22 -9.83
C ARG A 481 15.74 -20.34 -10.61
N LEU A 482 16.66 -19.95 -11.50
CA LEU A 482 17.33 -20.87 -12.44
C LEU A 482 18.68 -21.39 -11.93
N ASP A 483 19.14 -20.93 -10.75
CA ASP A 483 20.43 -21.33 -10.14
C ASP A 483 21.63 -21.07 -11.06
N ARG A 484 21.68 -19.88 -11.69
CA ARG A 484 22.76 -19.52 -12.61
C ARG A 484 23.11 -18.04 -12.56
N TYR A 485 24.32 -17.72 -13.03
CA TYR A 485 24.78 -16.33 -13.18
C TYR A 485 24.54 -15.89 -14.62
N GLU A 486 23.94 -14.71 -14.79
CA GLU A 486 23.63 -14.16 -16.10
C GLU A 486 23.40 -12.64 -16.03
N ASN A 487 23.19 -11.99 -17.18
CA ASN A 487 22.68 -10.63 -17.21
C ASN A 487 21.21 -10.63 -16.79
N LEU A 488 20.90 -10.07 -15.62
CA LEU A 488 19.55 -10.13 -15.04
C LEU A 488 18.56 -9.27 -15.81
N HIS A 489 18.99 -8.13 -16.34
CA HIS A 489 18.14 -7.27 -17.15
C HIS A 489 17.69 -8.00 -18.44
N ALA A 490 18.63 -8.63 -19.14
CA ALA A 490 18.34 -9.43 -20.32
C ALA A 490 17.49 -10.67 -20.01
N ALA A 491 17.63 -11.23 -18.80
CA ALA A 491 16.84 -12.36 -18.32
C ALA A 491 15.44 -11.95 -17.80
N GLY A 492 15.09 -10.65 -17.83
CA GLY A 492 13.82 -10.15 -17.34
C GLY A 492 13.71 -10.11 -15.81
N VAL A 493 14.82 -10.27 -15.07
CA VAL A 493 14.86 -10.16 -13.62
C VAL A 493 15.19 -8.73 -13.23
N VAL A 494 14.15 -7.92 -13.07
CA VAL A 494 14.23 -6.48 -12.84
C VAL A 494 13.37 -6.09 -11.64
N ASP A 495 13.80 -5.06 -10.92
CA ASP A 495 13.08 -4.46 -9.80
C ASP A 495 12.74 -2.99 -10.11
N PRO A 496 11.61 -2.44 -9.63
CA PRO A 496 11.34 -1.01 -9.74
C PRO A 496 12.35 -0.20 -8.93
N ALA A 497 12.92 0.85 -9.53
CA ALA A 497 13.89 1.73 -8.87
C ALA A 497 13.28 2.40 -7.61
N LYS A 498 12.01 2.82 -7.67
CA LYS A 498 11.26 3.38 -6.56
C LYS A 498 11.20 2.42 -5.38
N VAL A 499 10.87 1.14 -5.62
CA VAL A 499 10.79 0.11 -4.59
C VAL A 499 12.13 -0.06 -3.88
N ALA A 500 13.22 -0.22 -4.65
CA ALA A 500 14.55 -0.36 -4.09
C ALA A 500 14.96 0.87 -3.26
N ARG A 501 14.72 2.07 -3.75
CA ARG A 501 15.04 3.33 -3.06
C ARG A 501 14.26 3.49 -1.76
N VAL A 502 12.93 3.38 -1.82
CA VAL A 502 12.04 3.58 -0.68
C VAL A 502 12.30 2.54 0.43
N ALA A 503 12.56 1.29 0.04
CA ALA A 503 12.91 0.24 1.00
C ALA A 503 14.16 0.59 1.83
N LEU A 504 15.20 1.13 1.19
CA LEU A 504 16.42 1.55 1.88
C LEU A 504 16.21 2.79 2.75
N GLU A 505 15.52 3.80 2.24
CA GLU A 505 15.24 5.05 2.96
C GLU A 505 14.43 4.78 4.25
N ASN A 506 13.35 4.00 4.15
CA ASN A 506 12.51 3.67 5.30
C ASN A 506 13.24 2.77 6.31
N ALA A 507 14.00 1.79 5.84
CA ALA A 507 14.82 0.93 6.69
C ALA A 507 15.85 1.73 7.48
N ALA A 508 16.60 2.59 6.81
CA ALA A 508 17.65 3.40 7.43
C ALA A 508 17.09 4.45 8.40
N SER A 509 15.95 5.06 8.07
CA SER A 509 15.29 6.04 8.94
C SER A 509 14.96 5.44 10.31
N ILE A 510 14.29 4.29 10.33
CA ILE A 510 13.88 3.62 11.58
C ILE A 510 15.10 3.01 12.29
N ALA A 511 16.03 2.38 11.55
CA ALA A 511 17.24 1.82 12.13
C ALA A 511 18.12 2.91 12.77
N GLY A 512 18.22 4.09 12.14
CA GLY A 512 18.93 5.24 12.71
C GLY A 512 18.32 5.73 14.03
N MET A 513 16.98 5.79 14.12
CA MET A 513 16.29 6.11 15.37
C MET A 513 16.50 5.02 16.43
N PHE A 514 16.46 3.75 16.04
CA PHE A 514 16.76 2.64 16.94
C PHE A 514 18.17 2.77 17.55
N LEU A 515 19.18 3.01 16.73
CA LEU A 515 20.58 3.10 17.19
C LEU A 515 20.83 4.27 18.16
N THR A 516 20.06 5.35 18.03
CA THR A 516 20.12 6.53 18.92
C THR A 516 19.25 6.39 20.18
N THR A 517 18.51 5.28 20.33
CA THR A 517 17.64 5.04 21.50
C THR A 517 18.45 4.62 22.71
N GLU A 518 18.18 5.25 23.86
CA GLU A 518 18.81 4.97 25.15
C GLU A 518 17.84 4.46 26.21
N CYS A 519 16.53 4.76 26.03
CA CYS A 519 15.50 4.42 27.01
C CYS A 519 14.22 3.96 26.29
N VAL A 520 13.57 2.95 26.85
CA VAL A 520 12.27 2.45 26.38
C VAL A 520 11.27 2.46 27.52
N ILE A 521 10.10 3.01 27.26
CA ILE A 521 9.01 3.15 28.23
C ILE A 521 7.80 2.39 27.70
N VAL A 522 7.33 1.41 28.45
CA VAL A 522 6.17 0.60 28.10
C VAL A 522 5.08 0.66 29.17
N GLU A 523 3.87 0.27 28.83
CA GLU A 523 2.80 0.11 29.82
C GLU A 523 3.03 -1.14 30.64
N LYS A 524 2.97 -1.00 31.99
CA LYS A 524 3.03 -2.13 32.89
C LYS A 524 1.78 -2.98 32.70
N LYS A 525 1.96 -4.28 32.38
CA LYS A 525 0.83 -5.21 32.38
C LYS A 525 0.30 -5.32 33.82
N GLU A 526 -0.96 -4.96 33.99
CA GLU A 526 -1.67 -5.30 35.23
C GLU A 526 -1.89 -6.82 35.20
N ASP A 527 -1.32 -7.52 36.19
CA ASP A 527 -1.69 -8.89 36.47
C ASP A 527 -3.20 -8.84 36.84
N LYS A 528 -4.07 -9.23 35.91
CA LYS A 528 -5.46 -9.49 36.27
C LYS A 528 -5.40 -10.59 37.31
N PRO A 529 -5.88 -10.33 38.57
CA PRO A 529 -5.94 -11.39 39.54
C PRO A 529 -6.79 -12.51 38.93
N GLU A 530 -6.24 -13.71 38.81
CA GLU A 530 -7.04 -14.90 38.55
C GLU A 530 -8.15 -14.89 39.64
N MET A 531 -9.40 -14.64 39.21
CA MET A 531 -10.52 -14.87 40.12
C MET A 531 -10.46 -16.35 40.46
N PRO A 532 -10.28 -16.70 41.76
CA PRO A 532 -10.35 -18.08 42.15
C PRO A 532 -11.73 -18.56 41.72
N MET A 533 -11.79 -19.61 40.95
CA MET A 533 -13.02 -20.37 40.71
C MET A 533 -13.50 -20.87 42.09
N GLY A 534 -14.21 -19.97 42.78
CA GLY A 534 -14.82 -20.21 44.07
C GLY A 534 -15.90 -21.25 43.89
N ALA A 535 -15.65 -22.37 44.47
CA ALA A 535 -16.55 -23.43 44.83
C ALA A 535 -18.03 -23.07 44.66
N ALA A 536 -18.67 -23.62 43.62
CA ALA A 536 -20.10 -23.82 43.62
C ALA A 536 -20.41 -24.75 44.80
N GLY A 537 -20.61 -24.15 45.96
CA GLY A 537 -21.04 -24.83 47.16
C GLY A 537 -22.36 -25.52 46.92
N MET A 538 -22.33 -26.84 47.02
CA MET A 538 -23.47 -27.66 47.34
C MET A 538 -24.13 -27.15 48.62
N GLY A 539 -25.37 -26.78 48.53
CA GLY A 539 -26.25 -26.53 49.66
C GLY A 539 -27.63 -26.25 49.12
N GLY A 540 -28.60 -27.01 49.32
CA GLY A 540 -29.09 -27.83 50.34
C GLY A 540 -30.57 -28.02 50.06
N ILE A 541 -30.96 -29.23 49.79
CA ILE A 541 -32.36 -29.71 49.79
C ILE A 541 -32.88 -29.59 51.22
N GLY A 542 -34.04 -29.03 51.38
CA GLY A 542 -34.80 -29.07 52.64
C GLY A 542 -35.98 -28.13 52.61
N GLY A 543 -37.12 -28.58 52.25
CA GLY A 543 -38.10 -29.08 53.12
C GLY A 543 -39.35 -28.21 53.27
N MET A 544 -40.45 -28.78 52.87
CA MET A 544 -41.76 -28.72 53.54
C MET A 544 -42.56 -27.40 53.58
N MET A 545 -43.59 -27.44 53.04
CA MET A 545 -45.06 -27.43 53.19
C MET A 545 -45.71 -26.44 52.24
#